data_045ef240eadb38ca404a291df3c5e19f
#
_entry.id   045ef240eadb38ca404a291df3c5e19f
#
_cell.length_a   1.000
_cell.length_b   1.000
_cell.length_c   1.000
_cell.angle_alpha   90.00
_cell.angle_beta   90.00
_cell.angle_gamma   90.00
#
_symmetry.space_group_name_H-M   'P 1'
#
loop_
_entity.id
_entity.type
_entity.pdbx_description
1 polymer ?
#
loop_
_entity_poly.entity_id
_entity_poly.type
_entity_poly.pdbx_seq_one_letter_code
_entity_poly.pdbx_strand_id
1 'polypeptide(L)'
;MRVGIVGLGLIGGSLGLALRRLGGAIEVRGVAHYEHGVLAAQQRGAVDRASTDLSDLADCDIVVVATPINQIRAVLERLAAVIRRGTIVTDVASVKRPVLEWAGCLPDPDRFLGGHPVAGKERSGLGESDATLFRGETWVFTPGDGQQLTPFDEWFRLVRAIGARPCILSAEAHDRQMAFLSHLAFTISIAYARTVRPFADPNLGGPGFRGMVRLAEGDATLYEDITTTNRGPLVEAIDRFAEVLHDYRERIESGDRVGELFQEGVHASR
;
A
#
# COMPACT_ATOMS: atom_id res chain seq x y z
N MET A 1 -13.41 -13.18 18.08
CA MET A 1 -12.08 -12.63 17.68
C MET A 1 -12.21 -11.13 17.50
N ARG A 2 -11.23 -10.36 18.00
CA ARG A 2 -11.22 -8.89 17.92
C ARG A 2 -10.11 -8.45 16.98
N VAL A 3 -10.49 -7.68 15.97
CA VAL A 3 -9.55 -7.09 15.00
C VAL A 3 -9.54 -5.58 15.18
N GLY A 4 -8.40 -5.04 15.58
CA GLY A 4 -8.15 -3.60 15.68
C GLY A 4 -7.61 -3.02 14.37
N ILE A 5 -8.07 -1.85 13.97
CA ILE A 5 -7.57 -1.12 12.78
C ILE A 5 -7.18 0.28 13.22
N VAL A 6 -5.90 0.62 13.08
CA VAL A 6 -5.39 1.98 13.33
C VAL A 6 -5.28 2.73 12.01
N GLY A 7 -6.08 3.78 11.85
CA GLY A 7 -6.19 4.51 10.59
C GLY A 7 -7.39 4.05 9.75
N LEU A 8 -8.46 4.85 9.76
CA LEU A 8 -9.73 4.56 9.10
C LEU A 8 -9.88 5.36 7.80
N GLY A 9 -8.85 5.27 6.94
CA GLY A 9 -8.87 5.85 5.59
C GLY A 9 -9.47 4.90 4.55
N LEU A 10 -9.02 5.02 3.29
CA LEU A 10 -9.45 4.14 2.19
C LEU A 10 -9.18 2.66 2.53
N ILE A 11 -7.95 2.29 2.86
CA ILE A 11 -7.56 0.89 3.09
C ILE A 11 -8.14 0.37 4.41
N GLY A 12 -7.92 1.06 5.53
CA GLY A 12 -8.42 0.62 6.84
C GLY A 12 -9.95 0.59 6.90
N GLY A 13 -10.63 1.57 6.30
CA GLY A 13 -12.09 1.58 6.18
C GLY A 13 -12.62 0.44 5.29
N SER A 14 -11.97 0.17 4.16
CA SER A 14 -12.32 -0.95 3.27
C SER A 14 -12.13 -2.30 3.97
N LEU A 15 -11.02 -2.44 4.72
CA LEU A 15 -10.76 -3.66 5.49
C LEU A 15 -11.84 -3.86 6.56
N GLY A 16 -12.18 -2.82 7.29
CA GLY A 16 -13.25 -2.89 8.30
C GLY A 16 -14.59 -3.30 7.69
N LEU A 17 -14.99 -2.65 6.58
CA LEU A 17 -16.20 -3.02 5.83
C LEU A 17 -16.17 -4.48 5.33
N ALA A 18 -15.04 -4.94 4.82
CA ALA A 18 -14.87 -6.29 4.30
C ALA A 18 -14.98 -7.34 5.44
N LEU A 19 -14.28 -7.12 6.56
CA LEU A 19 -14.32 -8.02 7.72
C LEU A 19 -15.73 -8.10 8.33
N ARG A 20 -16.44 -6.99 8.46
CA ARG A 20 -17.81 -6.97 8.98
C ARG A 20 -18.78 -7.70 8.06
N ARG A 21 -18.56 -7.70 6.74
CA ARG A 21 -19.38 -8.49 5.78
C ARG A 21 -19.19 -9.99 5.92
N LEU A 22 -18.06 -10.46 6.47
CA LEU A 22 -17.89 -11.88 6.75
C LEU A 22 -18.86 -12.40 7.82
N GLY A 23 -19.35 -11.48 8.67
CA GLY A 23 -20.23 -11.85 9.79
C GLY A 23 -19.51 -12.71 10.84
N GLY A 24 -20.30 -13.44 11.62
CA GLY A 24 -19.78 -14.33 12.64
C GLY A 24 -19.30 -13.58 13.89
N ALA A 25 -18.36 -14.18 14.63
CA ALA A 25 -17.86 -13.67 15.90
C ALA A 25 -16.63 -12.73 15.73
N ILE A 26 -16.59 -11.92 14.68
CA ILE A 26 -15.53 -10.92 14.45
C ILE A 26 -16.05 -9.56 14.93
N GLU A 27 -15.39 -9.01 15.96
CA GLU A 27 -15.58 -7.61 16.39
C GLU A 27 -14.49 -6.77 15.76
N VAL A 28 -14.86 -5.75 14.98
CA VAL A 28 -13.94 -4.80 14.35
C VAL A 28 -13.89 -3.52 15.16
N ARG A 29 -12.73 -3.19 15.70
CA ARG A 29 -12.47 -1.94 16.41
C ARG A 29 -11.59 -1.03 15.60
N GLY A 30 -11.90 0.26 15.58
CA GLY A 30 -11.16 1.25 14.83
C GLY A 30 -10.58 2.34 15.70
N VAL A 31 -9.37 2.78 15.38
CA VAL A 31 -8.80 3.99 15.98
C VAL A 31 -8.55 5.01 14.87
N ALA A 32 -9.19 6.18 15.02
CA ALA A 32 -9.02 7.33 14.14
C ALA A 32 -8.20 8.43 14.83
N HIS A 33 -7.59 9.31 14.04
CA HIS A 33 -6.81 10.42 14.59
C HIS A 33 -7.70 11.50 15.22
N TYR A 34 -8.92 11.68 14.73
CA TYR A 34 -9.86 12.71 15.17
C TYR A 34 -11.26 12.16 15.42
N GLU A 35 -12.02 12.77 16.30
CA GLU A 35 -13.40 12.39 16.66
C GLU A 35 -14.35 12.34 15.44
N HIS A 36 -14.21 13.27 14.49
CA HIS A 36 -15.02 13.22 13.28
C HIS A 36 -14.76 11.97 12.43
N GLY A 37 -13.52 11.45 12.44
CA GLY A 37 -13.18 10.17 11.78
C GLY A 37 -13.81 8.97 12.50
N VAL A 38 -13.91 8.99 13.82
CA VAL A 38 -14.61 8.00 14.64
C VAL A 38 -16.08 7.92 14.22
N LEU A 39 -16.77 9.06 14.25
CA LEU A 39 -18.18 9.15 13.88
C LEU A 39 -18.44 8.70 12.45
N ALA A 40 -17.62 9.17 11.52
CA ALA A 40 -17.74 8.81 10.10
C ALA A 40 -17.55 7.30 9.87
N ALA A 41 -16.60 6.64 10.56
CA ALA A 41 -16.36 5.21 10.43
C ALA A 41 -17.51 4.37 10.97
N GLN A 42 -18.10 4.79 12.09
CA GLN A 42 -19.28 4.14 12.66
C GLN A 42 -20.51 4.30 11.76
N GLN A 43 -20.78 5.53 11.27
CA GLN A 43 -21.89 5.81 10.35
C GLN A 43 -21.78 5.02 9.04
N ARG A 44 -20.56 4.87 8.52
CA ARG A 44 -20.30 4.08 7.32
C ARG A 44 -20.42 2.57 7.58
N GLY A 45 -20.47 2.15 8.83
CA GLY A 45 -20.49 0.74 9.19
C GLY A 45 -19.15 0.03 8.97
N ALA A 46 -18.03 0.77 8.97
CA ALA A 46 -16.70 0.19 8.79
C ALA A 46 -16.20 -0.53 10.04
N VAL A 47 -16.69 -0.19 11.21
CA VAL A 47 -16.29 -0.74 12.51
C VAL A 47 -17.49 -0.96 13.41
N ASP A 48 -17.37 -1.86 14.40
CA ASP A 48 -18.36 -2.05 15.47
C ASP A 48 -18.20 -0.99 16.54
N ARG A 49 -16.94 -0.65 16.85
CA ARG A 49 -16.57 0.41 17.79
C ARG A 49 -15.42 1.21 17.23
N ALA A 50 -15.37 2.50 17.52
CA ALA A 50 -14.23 3.34 17.20
C ALA A 50 -13.98 4.37 18.30
N SER A 51 -12.71 4.77 18.43
CA SER A 51 -12.24 5.81 19.34
C SER A 51 -11.03 6.54 18.77
N THR A 52 -10.49 7.48 19.54
CA THR A 52 -9.19 8.12 19.27
C THR A 52 -8.07 7.55 20.14
N ASP A 53 -8.38 6.60 21.02
CA ASP A 53 -7.43 6.01 21.98
C ASP A 53 -6.98 4.61 21.56
N LEU A 54 -5.65 4.43 21.44
CA LEU A 54 -5.07 3.11 21.14
C LEU A 54 -5.30 2.09 22.24
N SER A 55 -5.57 2.52 23.49
CA SER A 55 -5.86 1.60 24.61
C SER A 55 -7.07 0.71 24.39
N ASP A 56 -8.01 1.12 23.52
CA ASP A 56 -9.16 0.31 23.11
C ASP A 56 -8.78 -0.93 22.29
N LEU A 57 -7.52 -1.03 21.88
CA LEU A 57 -6.98 -2.18 21.14
C LEU A 57 -6.20 -3.16 22.03
N ALA A 58 -6.08 -2.90 23.33
CA ALA A 58 -5.24 -3.67 24.25
C ALA A 58 -5.55 -5.17 24.30
N ASP A 59 -6.81 -5.55 24.09
CA ASP A 59 -7.29 -6.94 24.11
C ASP A 59 -7.64 -7.48 22.71
N CYS A 60 -7.23 -6.78 21.65
CA CYS A 60 -7.36 -7.29 20.28
C CYS A 60 -6.45 -8.50 20.04
N ASP A 61 -6.95 -9.43 19.22
CA ASP A 61 -6.21 -10.61 18.79
C ASP A 61 -5.29 -10.27 17.61
N ILE A 62 -5.76 -9.37 16.73
CA ILE A 62 -5.04 -8.86 15.57
C ILE A 62 -5.15 -7.33 15.55
N VAL A 63 -4.06 -6.63 15.29
CA VAL A 63 -4.03 -5.18 15.07
C VAL A 63 -3.41 -4.88 13.71
N VAL A 64 -4.15 -4.13 12.87
CA VAL A 64 -3.73 -3.69 11.53
C VAL A 64 -3.43 -2.20 11.55
N VAL A 65 -2.19 -1.82 11.23
CA VAL A 65 -1.76 -0.42 11.11
C VAL A 65 -1.98 0.04 9.68
N ALA A 66 -2.99 0.89 9.48
CA ALA A 66 -3.41 1.41 8.17
C ALA A 66 -3.29 2.94 8.07
N THR A 67 -2.32 3.51 8.78
CA THR A 67 -1.95 4.93 8.71
C THR A 67 -0.97 5.19 7.56
N PRO A 68 -0.77 6.45 7.13
CA PRO A 68 0.33 6.83 6.24
C PRO A 68 1.68 6.32 6.75
N ILE A 69 2.59 5.97 5.84
CA ILE A 69 3.84 5.30 6.19
C ILE A 69 4.71 6.13 7.16
N ASN A 70 4.73 7.44 6.99
CA ASN A 70 5.46 8.37 7.87
C ASN A 70 4.97 8.38 9.33
N GLN A 71 3.78 7.85 9.60
CA GLN A 71 3.19 7.73 10.94
C GLN A 71 3.35 6.34 11.55
N ILE A 72 3.65 5.31 10.75
CA ILE A 72 3.66 3.91 11.20
C ILE A 72 4.62 3.72 12.38
N ARG A 73 5.85 4.26 12.30
CA ARG A 73 6.83 4.14 13.38
C ARG A 73 6.28 4.62 14.72
N ALA A 74 5.75 5.84 14.75
CA ALA A 74 5.19 6.42 15.97
C ALA A 74 3.96 5.67 16.47
N VAL A 75 3.15 5.12 15.55
CA VAL A 75 2.00 4.26 15.92
C VAL A 75 2.48 2.96 16.55
N LEU A 76 3.49 2.28 15.97
CA LEU A 76 4.04 1.04 16.53
C LEU A 76 4.66 1.26 17.92
N GLU A 77 5.41 2.35 18.12
CA GLU A 77 5.98 2.72 19.41
C GLU A 77 4.88 2.92 20.49
N ARG A 78 3.78 3.56 20.13
CA ARG A 78 2.62 3.74 21.05
C ARG A 78 1.85 2.43 21.27
N LEU A 79 1.66 1.62 20.24
CA LEU A 79 1.03 0.31 20.34
C LEU A 79 1.82 -0.64 21.24
N ALA A 80 3.14 -0.57 21.21
CA ALA A 80 4.01 -1.38 22.06
C ALA A 80 3.71 -1.25 23.56
N ALA A 81 3.25 -0.08 24.01
CA ALA A 81 2.86 0.17 25.41
C ALA A 81 1.43 -0.32 25.75
N VAL A 82 0.63 -0.66 24.74
CA VAL A 82 -0.81 -0.92 24.91
C VAL A 82 -1.14 -2.39 24.70
N ILE A 83 -0.62 -3.01 23.64
CA ILE A 83 -0.97 -4.37 23.25
C ILE A 83 -0.32 -5.42 24.15
N ARG A 84 -1.01 -6.54 24.32
CA ARG A 84 -0.47 -7.70 25.04
C ARG A 84 0.49 -8.51 24.18
N ARG A 85 1.36 -9.28 24.83
CA ARG A 85 2.16 -10.30 24.14
C ARG A 85 1.26 -11.31 23.44
N GLY A 86 1.68 -11.76 22.26
CA GLY A 86 0.91 -12.70 21.44
C GLY A 86 -0.13 -12.05 20.53
N THR A 87 -0.43 -10.74 20.67
CA THR A 87 -1.22 -10.01 19.68
C THR A 87 -0.51 -10.03 18.33
N ILE A 88 -1.21 -10.42 17.27
CA ILE A 88 -0.71 -10.32 15.89
C ILE A 88 -0.78 -8.85 15.48
N VAL A 89 0.34 -8.31 15.01
CA VAL A 89 0.39 -6.97 14.44
C VAL A 89 0.78 -7.07 12.96
N THR A 90 0.12 -6.32 12.12
CA THR A 90 0.42 -6.20 10.69
C THR A 90 0.17 -4.77 10.22
N ASP A 91 0.66 -4.44 9.04
CA ASP A 91 0.43 -3.14 8.41
C ASP A 91 -0.12 -3.29 6.98
N VAL A 92 -0.32 -2.17 6.30
CA VAL A 92 -0.80 -2.13 4.91
C VAL A 92 0.04 -1.20 4.02
N ALA A 93 1.21 -0.79 4.48
CA ALA A 93 2.05 0.15 3.73
C ALA A 93 2.58 -0.43 2.42
N SER A 94 2.85 0.45 1.46
CA SER A 94 3.39 0.10 0.16
C SER A 94 4.91 -0.11 0.14
N VAL A 95 5.61 0.06 1.27
CA VAL A 95 7.03 -0.21 1.46
C VAL A 95 7.20 -1.04 2.72
N LYS A 96 8.07 -2.06 2.70
CA LYS A 96 8.11 -3.07 3.77
C LYS A 96 9.37 -3.03 4.63
N ARG A 97 10.53 -2.84 4.02
CA ARG A 97 11.81 -2.93 4.74
C ARG A 97 11.87 -2.02 5.98
N PRO A 98 11.60 -0.70 5.89
CA PRO A 98 11.65 0.16 7.07
C PRO A 98 10.58 -0.21 8.10
N VAL A 99 9.40 -0.70 7.66
CA VAL A 99 8.31 -1.07 8.58
C VAL A 99 8.69 -2.29 9.42
N LEU A 100 9.36 -3.29 8.84
CA LEU A 100 9.90 -4.44 9.60
C LEU A 100 10.92 -4.00 10.65
N GLU A 101 11.81 -3.06 10.30
CA GLU A 101 12.79 -2.48 11.25
C GLU A 101 12.08 -1.78 12.42
N TRP A 102 11.06 -0.97 12.13
CA TRP A 102 10.30 -0.25 13.16
C TRP A 102 9.50 -1.18 14.07
N ALA A 103 9.00 -2.30 13.54
CA ALA A 103 8.24 -3.29 14.30
C ALA A 103 9.06 -4.00 15.39
N GLY A 104 10.40 -3.89 15.35
CA GLY A 104 11.28 -4.39 16.40
C GLY A 104 11.02 -3.80 17.80
N CYS A 105 10.30 -2.67 17.90
CA CYS A 105 9.89 -2.08 19.18
C CYS A 105 8.72 -2.78 19.88
N LEU A 106 8.01 -3.69 19.19
CA LEU A 106 6.83 -4.36 19.74
C LEU A 106 7.22 -5.35 20.87
N PRO A 107 6.31 -5.62 21.83
CA PRO A 107 6.56 -6.55 22.94
C PRO A 107 6.86 -7.99 22.49
N ASP A 108 6.40 -8.35 21.30
CA ASP A 108 6.58 -9.63 20.65
C ASP A 108 6.82 -9.42 19.14
N PRO A 109 8.04 -9.05 18.71
CA PRO A 109 8.32 -8.73 17.31
C PRO A 109 8.04 -9.90 16.36
N ASP A 110 8.16 -11.16 16.83
CA ASP A 110 7.85 -12.36 16.05
C ASP A 110 6.36 -12.48 15.72
N ARG A 111 5.50 -11.66 16.33
CA ARG A 111 4.07 -11.52 16.04
C ARG A 111 3.74 -10.36 15.10
N PHE A 112 4.75 -9.70 14.55
CA PHE A 112 4.56 -8.75 13.46
C PHE A 112 4.75 -9.44 12.11
N LEU A 113 3.81 -9.25 11.19
CA LEU A 113 3.90 -9.70 9.81
C LEU A 113 3.65 -8.49 8.90
N GLY A 114 4.66 -8.07 8.16
CA GLY A 114 4.49 -6.99 7.19
C GLY A 114 3.42 -7.36 6.15
N GLY A 115 2.56 -6.41 5.82
CA GLY A 115 1.46 -6.61 4.86
C GLY A 115 1.37 -5.45 3.87
N HIS A 116 0.96 -5.75 2.64
CA HIS A 116 0.65 -4.75 1.63
C HIS A 116 -0.45 -5.27 0.69
N PRO A 117 -1.70 -4.84 0.84
CA PRO A 117 -2.71 -5.05 -0.19
C PRO A 117 -2.36 -4.22 -1.42
N VAL A 118 -2.04 -4.87 -2.54
CA VAL A 118 -1.78 -4.19 -3.81
C VAL A 118 -3.13 -3.78 -4.41
N ALA A 119 -3.78 -2.85 -3.75
CA ALA A 119 -5.11 -2.35 -4.06
C ALA A 119 -5.22 -0.87 -3.67
N GLY A 120 -5.97 -0.10 -4.42
CA GLY A 120 -6.14 1.32 -4.15
C GLY A 120 -7.10 2.00 -5.13
N LYS A 121 -7.29 3.29 -4.92
CA LYS A 121 -8.02 4.19 -5.80
C LYS A 121 -7.21 5.48 -5.93
N GLU A 122 -7.53 6.29 -6.93
CA GLU A 122 -6.90 7.61 -7.13
C GLU A 122 -7.24 8.60 -6.00
N ARG A 123 -8.35 8.36 -5.29
CA ARG A 123 -8.80 9.19 -4.17
C ARG A 123 -8.58 8.48 -2.84
N SER A 124 -8.19 9.23 -1.84
CA SER A 124 -7.97 8.77 -0.47
C SER A 124 -9.16 9.08 0.44
N GLY A 125 -9.12 8.57 1.67
CA GLY A 125 -10.09 8.84 2.72
C GLY A 125 -11.18 7.78 2.88
N LEU A 126 -11.90 7.87 3.99
CA LEU A 126 -12.93 6.91 4.37
C LEU A 126 -14.12 6.91 3.40
N GLY A 127 -14.44 8.07 2.82
CA GLY A 127 -15.54 8.21 1.83
C GLY A 127 -15.38 7.27 0.64
N GLU A 128 -14.17 6.99 0.23
CA GLU A 128 -13.82 6.13 -0.91
C GLU A 128 -13.70 4.63 -0.54
N SER A 129 -13.85 4.29 0.76
CA SER A 129 -13.72 2.90 1.22
C SER A 129 -14.80 2.00 0.61
N ASP A 130 -14.40 0.76 0.29
CA ASP A 130 -15.24 -0.23 -0.38
C ASP A 130 -14.92 -1.63 0.17
N ALA A 131 -15.95 -2.35 0.62
CA ALA A 131 -15.77 -3.70 1.15
C ALA A 131 -15.31 -4.73 0.09
N THR A 132 -15.34 -4.38 -1.18
CA THR A 132 -14.88 -5.25 -2.29
C THR A 132 -13.50 -4.88 -2.81
N LEU A 133 -12.84 -3.87 -2.23
CA LEU A 133 -11.57 -3.31 -2.68
C LEU A 133 -10.48 -4.39 -2.86
N PHE A 134 -10.49 -5.42 -2.04
CA PHE A 134 -9.44 -6.45 -2.02
C PHE A 134 -9.78 -7.69 -2.86
N ARG A 135 -10.97 -7.77 -3.45
CA ARG A 135 -11.41 -8.95 -4.21
C ARG A 135 -10.58 -9.16 -5.47
N GLY A 136 -9.93 -10.32 -5.55
CA GLY A 136 -9.05 -10.67 -6.67
C GLY A 136 -7.69 -9.99 -6.62
N GLU A 137 -7.45 -9.09 -5.67
CA GLU A 137 -6.19 -8.38 -5.54
C GLU A 137 -5.16 -9.19 -4.76
N THR A 138 -3.90 -8.93 -5.02
CA THR A 138 -2.80 -9.55 -4.30
C THR A 138 -2.61 -8.83 -2.96
N TRP A 139 -2.46 -9.62 -1.88
CA TRP A 139 -2.03 -9.13 -0.58
C TRP A 139 -0.65 -9.70 -0.29
N VAL A 140 0.37 -8.88 -0.43
CA VAL A 140 1.74 -9.31 -0.15
C VAL A 140 1.98 -9.33 1.35
N PHE A 141 2.63 -10.40 1.82
CA PHE A 141 3.13 -10.55 3.18
C PHE A 141 4.64 -10.68 3.16
N THR A 142 5.28 -9.99 4.08
CA THR A 142 6.74 -9.98 4.19
C THR A 142 7.14 -10.42 5.59
N PRO A 143 7.40 -11.71 5.80
CA PRO A 143 7.91 -12.20 7.07
C PRO A 143 9.34 -11.70 7.32
N GLY A 144 9.70 -11.59 8.60
CA GLY A 144 11.11 -11.46 9.00
C GLY A 144 11.92 -12.72 8.69
N ASP A 145 13.24 -12.61 8.73
CA ASP A 145 14.14 -13.72 8.43
C ASP A 145 13.91 -14.90 9.41
N GLY A 146 13.60 -16.05 8.84
CA GLY A 146 13.33 -17.27 9.62
C GLY A 146 12.00 -17.26 10.40
N GLN A 147 11.18 -16.25 10.24
CA GLN A 147 9.90 -16.14 10.95
C GLN A 147 8.95 -17.28 10.61
N GLN A 148 8.37 -17.90 11.64
CA GLN A 148 7.34 -18.93 11.49
C GLN A 148 6.00 -18.30 11.10
N LEU A 149 5.32 -18.86 10.09
CA LEU A 149 4.05 -18.30 9.60
C LEU A 149 2.80 -18.89 10.26
N THR A 150 2.90 -20.07 10.90
CA THR A 150 1.79 -20.72 11.59
C THR A 150 1.03 -19.78 12.56
N PRO A 151 1.69 -18.87 13.32
CA PRO A 151 0.99 -17.93 14.17
C PRO A 151 0.02 -16.99 13.43
N PHE A 152 0.16 -16.83 12.12
CA PHE A 152 -0.62 -15.92 11.28
C PHE A 152 -1.72 -16.63 10.47
N ASP A 153 -1.93 -17.94 10.64
CA ASP A 153 -2.90 -18.73 9.87
C ASP A 153 -4.31 -18.11 9.88
N GLU A 154 -4.73 -17.60 11.03
CA GLU A 154 -6.04 -16.96 11.18
C GLU A 154 -6.11 -15.65 10.38
N TRP A 155 -5.03 -14.85 10.35
CA TRP A 155 -4.95 -13.65 9.54
C TRP A 155 -4.97 -13.99 8.05
N PHE A 156 -4.21 -14.99 7.61
CA PHE A 156 -4.27 -15.47 6.23
C PHE A 156 -5.68 -15.97 5.84
N ARG A 157 -6.36 -16.65 6.77
CA ARG A 157 -7.75 -17.10 6.55
C ARG A 157 -8.69 -15.92 6.32
N LEU A 158 -8.59 -14.87 7.13
CA LEU A 158 -9.40 -13.65 6.98
C LEU A 158 -9.11 -12.94 5.67
N VAL A 159 -7.85 -12.79 5.31
CA VAL A 159 -7.44 -12.14 4.05
C VAL A 159 -7.98 -12.90 2.83
N ARG A 160 -7.95 -14.24 2.85
CA ARG A 160 -8.60 -15.04 1.80
C ARG A 160 -10.12 -14.89 1.82
N ALA A 161 -10.73 -14.84 2.99
CA ALA A 161 -12.19 -14.74 3.14
C ALA A 161 -12.74 -13.41 2.60
N ILE A 162 -12.00 -12.30 2.71
CA ILE A 162 -12.37 -11.02 2.08
C ILE A 162 -12.10 -11.00 0.56
N GLY A 163 -11.56 -12.08 0.00
CA GLY A 163 -11.36 -12.27 -1.43
C GLY A 163 -9.97 -11.89 -1.96
N ALA A 164 -9.03 -11.52 -1.11
CA ALA A 164 -7.65 -11.23 -1.51
C ALA A 164 -6.84 -12.52 -1.69
N ARG A 165 -5.77 -12.44 -2.46
CA ARG A 165 -4.83 -13.54 -2.75
C ARG A 165 -3.51 -13.31 -2.00
N PRO A 166 -3.23 -14.03 -0.90
CA PRO A 166 -1.97 -13.93 -0.19
C PRO A 166 -0.79 -14.32 -1.09
N CYS A 167 0.27 -13.51 -1.06
CA CYS A 167 1.55 -13.75 -1.70
C CYS A 167 2.65 -13.47 -0.68
N ILE A 168 3.67 -14.32 -0.60
CA ILE A 168 4.78 -14.15 0.35
C ILE A 168 6.03 -13.76 -0.43
N LEU A 169 6.66 -12.66 -0.01
CA LEU A 169 7.93 -12.16 -0.54
C LEU A 169 8.84 -11.75 0.61
N SER A 170 10.15 -11.70 0.41
CA SER A 170 11.01 -10.94 1.31
C SER A 170 10.72 -9.44 1.19
N ALA A 171 10.96 -8.67 2.25
CA ALA A 171 10.77 -7.22 2.21
C ALA A 171 11.59 -6.54 1.12
N GLU A 172 12.82 -7.01 0.89
CA GLU A 172 13.70 -6.51 -0.16
C GLU A 172 13.13 -6.78 -1.56
N ALA A 173 12.68 -8.02 -1.81
CA ALA A 173 12.07 -8.38 -3.09
C ALA A 173 10.76 -7.61 -3.33
N HIS A 174 9.95 -7.41 -2.28
CA HIS A 174 8.75 -6.59 -2.35
C HIS A 174 9.07 -5.14 -2.74
N ASP A 175 9.97 -4.49 -1.99
CA ASP A 175 10.27 -3.06 -2.18
C ASP A 175 10.90 -2.81 -3.56
N ARG A 176 11.73 -3.74 -4.04
CA ARG A 176 12.28 -3.68 -5.40
C ARG A 176 11.17 -3.85 -6.46
N GLN A 177 10.28 -4.83 -6.33
CA GLN A 177 9.18 -5.01 -7.28
C GLN A 177 8.23 -3.81 -7.28
N MET A 178 7.88 -3.25 -6.11
CA MET A 178 7.02 -2.07 -6.03
C MET A 178 7.68 -0.83 -6.64
N ALA A 179 9.01 -0.71 -6.55
CA ALA A 179 9.73 0.36 -7.21
C ALA A 179 9.52 0.34 -8.74
N PHE A 180 9.60 -0.84 -9.37
CA PHE A 180 9.40 -0.97 -10.82
C PHE A 180 7.92 -0.95 -11.24
N LEU A 181 7.04 -1.65 -10.53
CA LEU A 181 5.64 -1.85 -10.95
C LEU A 181 4.74 -0.66 -10.60
N SER A 182 5.08 0.09 -9.56
CA SER A 182 4.23 1.16 -9.03
C SER A 182 4.95 2.50 -8.97
N HIS A 183 6.06 2.59 -8.22
CA HIS A 183 6.68 3.87 -7.90
C HIS A 183 7.29 4.54 -9.13
N LEU A 184 7.91 3.77 -10.02
CA LEU A 184 8.43 4.25 -11.30
C LEU A 184 7.30 4.79 -12.19
N ALA A 185 6.15 4.08 -12.26
CA ALA A 185 5.03 4.51 -13.09
C ALA A 185 4.51 5.91 -12.70
N PHE A 186 4.44 6.18 -11.43
CA PHE A 186 4.12 7.49 -10.92
C PHE A 186 5.21 8.51 -11.29
N THR A 187 6.47 8.21 -11.03
CA THR A 187 7.60 9.10 -11.35
C THR A 187 7.59 9.48 -12.82
N ILE A 188 7.36 8.50 -13.70
CA ILE A 188 7.25 8.73 -15.16
C ILE A 188 6.06 9.63 -15.48
N SER A 189 4.90 9.39 -14.87
CA SER A 189 3.70 10.20 -15.07
C SER A 189 3.95 11.68 -14.75
N ILE A 190 4.58 11.97 -13.60
CA ILE A 190 4.94 13.33 -13.18
C ILE A 190 5.98 13.93 -14.12
N ALA A 191 7.05 13.18 -14.45
CA ALA A 191 8.10 13.64 -15.35
C ALA A 191 7.54 13.95 -16.73
N TYR A 192 6.66 13.11 -17.26
CA TYR A 192 5.97 13.30 -18.53
C TYR A 192 5.09 14.56 -18.51
N ALA A 193 4.25 14.74 -17.50
CA ALA A 193 3.41 15.93 -17.36
C ALA A 193 4.24 17.22 -17.30
N ARG A 194 5.38 17.22 -16.58
CA ARG A 194 6.32 18.34 -16.52
C ARG A 194 7.01 18.60 -17.84
N THR A 195 7.33 17.56 -18.61
CA THR A 195 7.95 17.70 -19.94
C THR A 195 6.98 18.30 -20.95
N VAL A 196 5.73 17.88 -20.95
CA VAL A 196 4.73 18.33 -21.92
C VAL A 196 4.31 19.79 -21.69
N ARG A 197 4.13 20.18 -20.42
CA ARG A 197 3.54 21.49 -20.04
C ARG A 197 4.15 22.72 -20.72
N PRO A 198 5.47 22.86 -20.88
CA PRO A 198 6.06 24.03 -21.54
C PRO A 198 5.94 24.04 -23.08
N PHE A 199 5.64 22.90 -23.71
CA PHE A 199 5.77 22.71 -25.16
C PHE A 199 4.44 22.38 -25.85
N ALA A 200 3.39 22.02 -25.12
CA ALA A 200 2.14 21.62 -25.71
C ALA A 200 0.94 22.09 -24.87
N ASP A 201 -0.18 22.38 -25.55
CA ASP A 201 -1.46 22.66 -24.91
C ASP A 201 -2.11 21.32 -24.46
N PRO A 202 -2.31 21.09 -23.14
CA PRO A 202 -2.93 19.86 -22.64
C PRO A 202 -4.35 19.61 -23.18
N ASN A 203 -5.06 20.66 -23.61
CA ASN A 203 -6.42 20.53 -24.17
C ASN A 203 -6.42 19.78 -25.53
N LEU A 204 -5.29 19.74 -26.21
CA LEU A 204 -5.10 18.95 -27.44
C LEU A 204 -4.79 17.47 -27.13
N GLY A 205 -4.63 17.11 -25.84
CA GLY A 205 -4.25 15.77 -25.40
C GLY A 205 -5.37 14.76 -25.61
N GLY A 206 -5.10 13.73 -26.40
CA GLY A 206 -5.99 12.57 -26.61
C GLY A 206 -5.97 11.57 -25.44
N PRO A 207 -6.62 10.38 -25.61
CA PRO A 207 -6.66 9.34 -24.57
C PRO A 207 -5.28 8.89 -24.08
N GLY A 208 -4.29 8.82 -24.97
CA GLY A 208 -2.90 8.44 -24.62
C GLY A 208 -2.28 9.43 -23.62
N PHE A 209 -2.41 10.75 -23.89
CA PHE A 209 -1.95 11.78 -22.96
C PHE A 209 -2.63 11.65 -21.60
N ARG A 210 -3.98 11.55 -21.58
CA ARG A 210 -4.74 11.43 -20.32
C ARG A 210 -4.34 10.17 -19.53
N GLY A 211 -4.12 9.04 -20.23
CA GLY A 211 -3.64 7.81 -19.60
C GLY A 211 -2.29 7.98 -18.93
N MET A 212 -1.35 8.66 -19.61
CA MET A 212 0.00 8.87 -19.08
C MET A 212 0.06 9.84 -17.90
N VAL A 213 -0.78 10.89 -17.86
CA VAL A 213 -0.76 11.88 -16.77
C VAL A 213 -1.68 11.53 -15.60
N ARG A 214 -2.52 10.51 -15.72
CA ARG A 214 -3.52 10.12 -14.72
C ARG A 214 -2.91 9.91 -13.33
N LEU A 215 -1.78 9.25 -13.24
CA LEU A 215 -1.11 9.02 -11.95
C LEU A 215 -0.50 10.29 -11.36
N ALA A 216 -0.17 11.30 -12.17
CA ALA A 216 0.36 12.58 -11.69
C ALA A 216 -0.67 13.41 -10.91
N GLU A 217 -1.96 13.08 -10.99
CA GLU A 217 -3.05 13.69 -10.23
C GLU A 217 -3.20 13.11 -8.80
N GLY A 218 -2.37 12.12 -8.44
CA GLY A 218 -2.40 11.45 -7.15
C GLY A 218 -1.90 12.32 -5.99
N ASP A 219 -1.98 11.76 -4.78
CA ASP A 219 -1.60 12.44 -3.53
C ASP A 219 -0.09 12.67 -3.46
N ALA A 220 0.33 13.93 -3.47
CA ALA A 220 1.73 14.33 -3.41
C ALA A 220 2.43 13.88 -2.11
N THR A 221 1.70 13.83 -0.98
CA THR A 221 2.24 13.42 0.31
C THR A 221 2.59 11.92 0.31
N LEU A 222 1.69 11.11 -0.25
CA LEU A 222 1.96 9.67 -0.44
C LEU A 222 3.22 9.45 -1.28
N TYR A 223 3.39 10.31 -2.29
CA TYR A 223 4.56 10.25 -3.18
C TYR A 223 5.87 10.59 -2.48
N GLU A 224 5.87 11.66 -1.70
CA GLU A 224 7.03 12.09 -0.90
C GLU A 224 7.42 10.97 0.08
N ASP A 225 6.45 10.37 0.74
CA ASP A 225 6.68 9.26 1.67
C ASP A 225 7.31 8.05 0.97
N ILE A 226 6.80 7.66 -0.20
CA ILE A 226 7.33 6.55 -1.01
C ILE A 226 8.76 6.85 -1.47
N THR A 227 9.01 8.04 -2.02
CA THR A 227 10.34 8.41 -2.53
C THR A 227 11.39 8.47 -1.42
N THR A 228 10.97 8.81 -0.21
CA THR A 228 11.85 8.84 0.97
C THR A 228 12.14 7.44 1.50
N THR A 229 11.12 6.60 1.61
CA THR A 229 11.22 5.29 2.28
C THR A 229 11.71 4.17 1.37
N ASN A 230 11.49 4.27 0.03
CA ASN A 230 11.97 3.30 -0.95
C ASN A 230 13.00 3.89 -1.95
N ARG A 231 13.82 4.83 -1.47
CA ARG A 231 14.75 5.61 -2.29
C ARG A 231 15.68 4.77 -3.17
N GLY A 232 16.38 3.81 -2.58
CA GLY A 232 17.39 3.00 -3.29
C GLY A 232 16.80 2.24 -4.49
N PRO A 233 15.81 1.37 -4.27
CA PRO A 233 15.11 0.65 -5.34
C PRO A 233 14.46 1.57 -6.38
N LEU A 234 13.94 2.75 -5.98
CA LEU A 234 13.33 3.69 -6.90
C LEU A 234 14.38 4.36 -7.80
N VAL A 235 15.55 4.73 -7.26
CA VAL A 235 16.66 5.28 -8.07
C VAL A 235 17.12 4.25 -9.09
N GLU A 236 17.33 2.97 -8.68
CA GLU A 236 17.65 1.87 -9.60
C GLU A 236 16.64 1.77 -10.75
N ALA A 237 15.34 1.84 -10.42
CA ALA A 237 14.28 1.75 -11.42
C ALA A 237 14.27 2.94 -12.39
N ILE A 238 14.53 4.16 -11.89
CA ILE A 238 14.63 5.37 -12.71
C ILE A 238 15.84 5.28 -13.65
N ASP A 239 17.00 4.88 -13.14
CA ASP A 239 18.23 4.75 -13.94
C ASP A 239 18.02 3.75 -15.08
N ARG A 240 17.42 2.60 -14.77
CA ARG A 240 17.10 1.58 -15.77
C ARG A 240 16.11 2.08 -16.83
N PHE A 241 15.11 2.84 -16.43
CA PHE A 241 14.16 3.45 -17.36
C PHE A 241 14.83 4.50 -18.26
N ALA A 242 15.72 5.31 -17.68
CA ALA A 242 16.47 6.32 -18.43
C ALA A 242 17.41 5.68 -19.48
N GLU A 243 18.07 4.55 -19.17
CA GLU A 243 18.88 3.78 -20.12
C GLU A 243 18.02 3.32 -21.32
N VAL A 244 16.83 2.78 -21.07
CA VAL A 244 15.92 2.33 -22.12
C VAL A 244 15.46 3.52 -22.98
N LEU A 245 15.12 4.66 -22.38
CA LEU A 245 14.76 5.87 -23.14
C LEU A 245 15.92 6.40 -23.98
N HIS A 246 17.15 6.29 -23.49
CA HIS A 246 18.33 6.69 -24.23
C HIS A 246 18.55 5.82 -25.47
N ASP A 247 18.41 4.49 -25.35
CA ASP A 247 18.46 3.57 -26.49
C ASP A 247 17.39 3.89 -27.56
N TYR A 248 16.14 4.17 -27.11
CA TYR A 248 15.08 4.62 -28.03
C TYR A 248 15.48 5.90 -28.79
N ARG A 249 16.02 6.88 -28.07
CA ARG A 249 16.46 8.14 -28.67
C ARG A 249 17.53 7.92 -29.72
N GLU A 250 18.59 7.14 -29.41
CA GLU A 250 19.68 6.85 -30.33
C GLU A 250 19.21 6.15 -31.61
N ARG A 251 18.33 5.16 -31.48
CA ARG A 251 17.76 4.45 -32.64
C ARG A 251 16.89 5.35 -33.52
N ILE A 252 16.12 6.25 -32.92
CA ILE A 252 15.34 7.25 -33.69
C ILE A 252 16.28 8.21 -34.41
N GLU A 253 17.35 8.66 -33.77
CA GLU A 253 18.34 9.62 -34.33
C GLU A 253 19.12 8.98 -35.48
N SER A 254 19.49 7.70 -35.39
CA SER A 254 20.13 6.94 -36.47
C SER A 254 19.20 6.59 -37.64
N GLY A 255 17.89 6.75 -37.48
CA GLY A 255 16.91 6.37 -38.48
C GLY A 255 16.59 4.86 -38.52
N ASP A 256 17.01 4.12 -37.50
CA ASP A 256 16.72 2.71 -37.36
C ASP A 256 15.21 2.43 -37.12
N ARG A 257 14.77 1.25 -37.57
CA ARG A 257 13.39 0.84 -37.33
C ARG A 257 13.18 0.48 -35.86
N VAL A 258 12.41 1.28 -35.13
CA VAL A 258 12.06 1.03 -33.72
C VAL A 258 10.94 0.01 -33.54
N GLY A 259 10.47 -0.64 -34.62
CA GLY A 259 9.37 -1.60 -34.57
C GLY A 259 9.62 -2.81 -33.66
N GLU A 260 10.87 -3.27 -33.56
CA GLU A 260 11.26 -4.37 -32.67
C GLU A 260 11.08 -3.98 -31.20
N LEU A 261 11.47 -2.76 -30.82
CA LEU A 261 11.28 -2.25 -29.47
C LEU A 261 9.80 -2.17 -29.06
N PHE A 262 8.91 -1.82 -30.00
CA PHE A 262 7.48 -1.85 -29.75
C PHE A 262 6.96 -3.27 -29.51
N GLN A 263 7.49 -4.26 -30.25
CA GLN A 263 7.12 -5.67 -30.06
C GLN A 263 7.60 -6.21 -28.71
N GLU A 264 8.81 -5.89 -28.30
CA GLU A 264 9.35 -6.23 -26.98
C GLU A 264 8.49 -5.64 -25.86
N GLY A 265 8.08 -4.36 -25.96
CA GLY A 265 7.19 -3.71 -25.02
C GLY A 265 5.82 -4.39 -24.93
N VAL A 266 5.24 -4.82 -26.04
CA VAL A 266 3.97 -5.58 -26.08
C VAL A 266 4.11 -6.94 -25.39
N HIS A 267 5.25 -7.63 -25.55
CA HIS A 267 5.49 -8.90 -24.88
C HIS A 267 5.70 -8.74 -23.38
N ALA A 268 6.36 -7.67 -22.95
CA ALA A 268 6.60 -7.37 -21.54
C ALA A 268 5.32 -6.95 -20.77
N SER A 269 4.27 -6.52 -21.48
CA SER A 269 2.99 -6.08 -20.88
C SER A 269 1.98 -7.21 -20.65
N ARG A 270 2.29 -8.45 -21.06
CA ARG A 270 1.46 -9.66 -20.91
C ARG A 270 1.98 -10.56 -19.80
#